data_ec45a1b1e8e4ac4ca2e1713238f18478
#
_entry.id   ec45a1b1e8e4ac4ca2e1713238f18478
#
_cell.length_a   1.000
_cell.length_b   1.000
_cell.length_c   1.000
_cell.angle_alpha   90.00
_cell.angle_beta   90.00
_cell.angle_gamma   90.00
#
_symmetry.space_group_name_H-M   'P 1'
#
loop_
_entity.id
_entity.type
_entity.pdbx_description
1 polymer ?
#
loop_
_entity_poly.entity_id
_entity_poly.type
_entity_poly.pdbx_seq_one_letter_code
_entity_poly.pdbx_strand_id
1 'polypeptide(L)'
;MRITFISKLQKLLHHHQSGLFKRYSKILMIRSDFHWSLNTDRYVKGDEHQFSTDMSYLMLRLSDHSGVIGYAWVLEEALDRGLHAHAVIYVNGQQHRSKWDFKSLVQSLWGTITNGEGYVYNCEDKSDYRASIRFPVHFDDIRGRRNMRYVVNYLAKAEQKTDYPIFYLSNLPDIRPKKAGRPRMGKQK
;
A
#
# COMPACT_ATOMS: atom_id res chain seq x y z
N MET A 1 -19.64 5.64 -15.20
CA MET A 1 -18.32 6.19 -15.60
C MET A 1 -17.33 5.04 -15.75
N ARG A 2 -16.60 4.93 -16.86
CA ARG A 2 -15.63 3.84 -17.09
C ARG A 2 -14.30 4.27 -16.51
N ILE A 3 -13.80 3.57 -15.48
CA ILE A 3 -12.49 3.85 -14.88
C ILE A 3 -11.39 3.49 -15.87
N THR A 4 -10.51 4.44 -16.17
CA THR A 4 -9.32 4.24 -16.98
C THR A 4 -8.11 3.98 -16.07
N PHE A 5 -7.23 3.07 -16.46
CA PHE A 5 -6.03 2.73 -15.70
C PHE A 5 -4.76 3.00 -16.50
N ILE A 6 -3.70 3.42 -15.79
CA ILE A 6 -2.36 3.51 -16.35
C ILE A 6 -1.81 2.09 -16.45
N SER A 7 -1.87 1.51 -17.64
CA SER A 7 -1.60 0.09 -17.88
C SER A 7 -0.18 -0.35 -17.45
N LYS A 8 0.83 0.50 -17.63
CA LYS A 8 2.21 0.23 -17.18
C LYS A 8 2.29 0.14 -15.65
N LEU A 9 1.72 1.09 -14.94
CA LEU A 9 1.69 1.13 -13.47
C LEU A 9 0.93 -0.07 -12.91
N GLN A 10 -0.23 -0.39 -13.49
CA GLN A 10 -1.02 -1.55 -13.10
C GLN A 10 -0.22 -2.86 -13.20
N LYS A 11 0.52 -3.05 -14.30
CA LYS A 11 1.39 -4.23 -14.48
C LYS A 11 2.50 -4.29 -13.44
N LEU A 12 3.13 -3.16 -13.11
CA LEU A 12 4.18 -3.08 -12.09
C LEU A 12 3.63 -3.45 -10.70
N LEU A 13 2.50 -2.89 -10.30
CA LEU A 13 1.82 -3.20 -9.03
C LEU A 13 1.45 -4.69 -8.92
N HIS A 14 0.91 -5.28 -9.99
CA HIS A 14 0.58 -6.71 -10.02
C HIS A 14 1.83 -7.61 -9.96
N HIS A 15 2.90 -7.20 -10.65
CA HIS A 15 4.18 -7.93 -10.62
C HIS A 15 4.79 -7.90 -9.22
N HIS A 16 4.82 -6.73 -8.60
CA HIS A 16 5.31 -6.54 -7.22
C HIS A 16 4.54 -7.42 -6.24
N GLN A 17 3.20 -7.34 -6.22
CA GLN A 17 2.37 -8.17 -5.36
C GLN A 17 2.59 -9.68 -5.60
N SER A 18 2.71 -10.09 -6.87
CA SER A 18 2.98 -11.49 -7.22
C SER A 18 4.38 -11.93 -6.75
N GLY A 19 5.36 -11.03 -6.81
CA GLY A 19 6.71 -11.24 -6.28
C GLY A 19 6.72 -11.48 -4.77
N LEU A 20 5.91 -10.74 -4.02
CA LEU A 20 5.73 -10.95 -2.58
C LEU A 20 5.12 -12.34 -2.28
N PHE A 21 4.10 -12.77 -3.01
CA PHE A 21 3.50 -14.09 -2.84
C PHE A 21 4.43 -15.26 -3.22
N LYS A 22 5.45 -15.03 -4.04
CA LYS A 22 6.50 -16.04 -4.28
C LYS A 22 7.36 -16.27 -3.04
N ARG A 23 7.45 -15.29 -2.13
CA ARG A 23 8.32 -15.31 -0.95
C ARG A 23 7.56 -15.62 0.33
N TYR A 24 6.35 -15.10 0.47
CA TYR A 24 5.52 -15.20 1.67
C TYR A 24 4.29 -16.04 1.40
N SER A 25 3.98 -16.97 2.31
CA SER A 25 2.82 -17.87 2.18
C SER A 25 1.50 -17.17 2.50
N LYS A 26 1.53 -16.15 3.35
CA LYS A 26 0.37 -15.31 3.66
C LYS A 26 0.76 -13.84 3.69
N ILE A 27 -0.10 -13.00 3.17
CA ILE A 27 0.08 -11.54 3.14
C ILE A 27 -1.17 -10.87 3.69
N LEU A 28 -0.98 -10.03 4.70
CA LEU A 28 -1.97 -9.06 5.15
C LEU A 28 -1.72 -7.75 4.40
N MET A 29 -2.76 -7.18 3.80
CA MET A 29 -2.66 -5.92 3.06
C MET A 29 -3.44 -4.83 3.78
N ILE A 30 -2.80 -3.68 3.95
CA ILE A 30 -3.37 -2.47 4.53
C ILE A 30 -3.37 -1.42 3.45
N ARG A 31 -4.50 -0.76 3.25
CA ARG A 31 -4.62 0.42 2.39
C ARG A 31 -4.82 1.64 3.26
N SER A 32 -4.04 2.67 3.00
CA SER A 32 -4.15 3.97 3.67
C SER A 32 -3.92 5.08 2.66
N ASP A 33 -4.65 6.18 2.84
CA ASP A 33 -4.50 7.38 2.04
C ASP A 33 -3.92 8.47 2.95
N PHE A 34 -2.87 9.15 2.48
CA PHE A 34 -2.06 10.13 3.22
C PHE A 34 -2.36 11.53 2.71
N HIS A 35 -2.55 12.46 3.60
CA HIS A 35 -2.90 13.84 3.28
C HIS A 35 -2.13 14.81 4.17
N TRP A 36 -1.91 16.02 3.66
CA TRP A 36 -1.64 17.17 4.48
C TRP A 36 -2.96 17.82 4.90
N SER A 37 -3.01 18.33 6.12
CA SER A 37 -4.21 18.96 6.67
C SER A 37 -4.44 20.33 6.04
N LEU A 38 -5.68 20.66 5.72
CA LEU A 38 -6.04 21.95 5.17
C LEU A 38 -5.54 23.10 6.08
N ASN A 39 -5.12 24.20 5.46
CA ASN A 39 -4.64 25.42 6.13
C ASN A 39 -3.34 25.26 6.95
N THR A 40 -2.59 24.18 6.76
CA THR A 40 -1.23 24.04 7.32
C THR A 40 -0.19 24.57 6.33
N ASP A 41 1.03 24.82 6.85
CA ASP A 41 2.14 25.27 5.99
C ASP A 41 2.48 24.24 4.91
N ARG A 42 2.46 22.94 5.23
CA ARG A 42 2.67 21.88 4.23
C ARG A 42 1.60 21.89 3.13
N TYR A 43 0.32 22.10 3.50
CA TYR A 43 -0.75 22.13 2.51
C TYR A 43 -0.67 23.35 1.59
N VAL A 44 -0.30 24.53 2.13
CA VAL A 44 -0.30 25.81 1.40
C VAL A 44 0.98 26.01 0.59
N LYS A 45 2.12 25.58 1.12
CA LYS A 45 3.46 25.88 0.57
C LYS A 45 4.21 24.64 0.07
N GLY A 46 3.77 23.45 0.47
CA GLY A 46 4.43 22.20 0.10
C GLY A 46 4.17 21.85 -1.37
N ASP A 47 5.10 21.14 -1.94
CA ASP A 47 5.08 20.66 -3.31
C ASP A 47 5.18 19.12 -3.40
N GLU A 48 5.14 18.58 -4.61
CA GLU A 48 5.28 17.15 -4.88
C GLU A 48 6.60 16.58 -4.33
N HIS A 49 7.68 17.34 -4.35
CA HIS A 49 8.99 16.90 -3.85
C HIS A 49 8.95 16.73 -2.34
N GLN A 50 8.41 17.72 -1.61
CA GLN A 50 8.24 17.64 -0.15
C GLN A 50 7.35 16.46 0.24
N PHE A 51 6.21 16.28 -0.45
CA PHE A 51 5.30 15.16 -0.17
C PHE A 51 5.96 13.81 -0.41
N SER A 52 6.69 13.69 -1.52
CA SER A 52 7.44 12.45 -1.85
C SER A 52 8.55 12.16 -0.84
N THR A 53 9.18 13.19 -0.29
CA THR A 53 10.18 13.10 0.77
C THR A 53 9.53 12.59 2.06
N ASP A 54 8.42 13.18 2.50
CA ASP A 54 7.66 12.75 3.68
C ASP A 54 7.23 11.27 3.53
N MET A 55 6.71 10.88 2.36
CA MET A 55 6.34 9.50 2.06
C MET A 55 7.54 8.54 2.09
N SER A 56 8.69 8.97 1.60
CA SER A 56 9.91 8.16 1.60
C SER A 56 10.42 7.91 3.02
N TYR A 57 10.40 8.92 3.88
CA TYR A 57 10.71 8.77 5.31
C TYR A 57 9.73 7.82 6.01
N LEU A 58 8.42 7.95 5.74
CA LEU A 58 7.42 7.04 6.28
C LEU A 58 7.71 5.60 5.90
N MET A 59 7.97 5.34 4.61
CA MET A 59 8.20 3.99 4.11
C MET A 59 9.51 3.40 4.64
N LEU A 60 10.54 4.23 4.82
CA LEU A 60 11.78 3.81 5.47
C LEU A 60 11.51 3.35 6.90
N ARG A 61 10.86 4.17 7.72
CA ARG A 61 10.51 3.84 9.11
C ARG A 61 9.61 2.61 9.23
N LEU A 62 8.67 2.44 8.30
CA LEU A 62 7.80 1.25 8.25
C LEU A 62 8.59 -0.01 7.88
N SER A 63 9.59 0.11 7.00
CA SER A 63 10.43 -1.03 6.59
C SER A 63 11.30 -1.57 7.72
N ASP A 64 11.65 -0.73 8.69
CA ASP A 64 12.36 -1.15 9.90
C ASP A 64 11.46 -1.92 10.88
N HIS A 65 10.15 -1.85 10.70
CA HIS A 65 9.21 -2.52 11.59
C HIS A 65 9.07 -3.99 11.23
N SER A 66 9.22 -4.85 12.24
CA SER A 66 9.07 -6.30 12.09
C SER A 66 7.72 -6.67 11.48
N GLY A 67 7.76 -7.41 10.40
CA GLY A 67 6.57 -7.90 9.71
C GLY A 67 6.18 -7.12 8.45
N VAL A 68 6.63 -5.88 8.24
CA VAL A 68 6.44 -5.19 6.96
C VAL A 68 7.33 -5.84 5.91
N ILE A 69 6.73 -6.27 4.80
CA ILE A 69 7.40 -7.05 3.75
C ILE A 69 7.42 -6.36 2.40
N GLY A 70 6.79 -5.22 2.29
CA GLY A 70 6.76 -4.40 1.09
C GLY A 70 5.65 -3.36 1.12
N TYR A 71 5.71 -2.44 0.20
CA TYR A 71 4.73 -1.37 0.02
C TYR A 71 4.73 -0.86 -1.41
N ALA A 72 3.67 -0.15 -1.76
CA ALA A 72 3.59 0.68 -2.94
C ALA A 72 2.75 1.91 -2.63
N TRP A 73 3.12 3.06 -3.20
CA TRP A 73 2.31 4.27 -3.11
C TRP A 73 2.36 5.06 -4.42
N VAL A 74 1.34 5.88 -4.63
CA VAL A 74 1.18 6.76 -5.79
C VAL A 74 0.69 8.10 -5.30
N LEU A 75 1.33 9.18 -5.78
CA LEU A 75 0.92 10.56 -5.52
C LEU A 75 -0.19 10.96 -6.49
N GLU A 76 -1.16 11.69 -5.98
CA GLU A 76 -2.25 12.30 -6.73
C GLU A 76 -2.46 13.74 -6.27
N GLU A 77 -3.01 14.56 -7.15
CA GLU A 77 -3.45 15.91 -6.82
C GLU A 77 -4.93 16.07 -7.16
N ALA A 78 -5.69 16.64 -6.24
CA ALA A 78 -7.11 16.91 -6.43
C ALA A 78 -7.47 18.33 -5.98
N LEU A 79 -8.39 18.96 -6.68
CA LEU A 79 -8.81 20.34 -6.40
C LEU A 79 -9.38 20.52 -4.98
N ASP A 80 -10.03 19.49 -4.45
CA ASP A 80 -10.72 19.53 -3.15
C ASP A 80 -9.84 19.19 -1.94
N ARG A 81 -8.70 18.55 -2.17
CA ARG A 81 -7.85 18.02 -1.07
C ARG A 81 -6.35 18.18 -1.30
N GLY A 82 -5.94 18.80 -2.41
CA GLY A 82 -4.54 19.02 -2.77
C GLY A 82 -3.77 17.74 -3.01
N LEU A 83 -2.47 17.78 -2.73
CA LEU A 83 -1.57 16.62 -2.82
C LEU A 83 -1.94 15.57 -1.79
N HIS A 84 -2.02 14.32 -2.24
CA HIS A 84 -2.30 13.18 -1.38
C HIS A 84 -1.72 11.90 -1.99
N ALA A 85 -1.43 10.91 -1.17
CA ALA A 85 -0.92 9.64 -1.65
C ALA A 85 -1.83 8.48 -1.27
N HIS A 86 -2.07 7.60 -2.23
CA HIS A 86 -2.67 6.30 -1.98
C HIS A 86 -1.58 5.26 -1.80
N ALA A 87 -1.62 4.50 -0.70
CA ALA A 87 -0.63 3.48 -0.43
C ALA A 87 -1.25 2.14 -0.07
N VAL A 88 -0.50 1.08 -0.39
CA VAL A 88 -0.71 -0.26 0.14
C VAL A 88 0.56 -0.71 0.87
N ILE A 89 0.37 -1.24 2.07
CA ILE A 89 1.44 -1.79 2.91
C ILE A 89 1.16 -3.28 3.04
N TYR A 90 2.17 -4.08 2.75
CA TYR A 90 2.10 -5.53 2.84
C TYR A 90 2.82 -6.01 4.10
N VAL A 91 2.16 -6.87 4.85
CA VAL A 91 2.64 -7.40 6.11
C VAL A 91 2.66 -8.93 6.05
N ASN A 92 3.64 -9.55 6.69
CA ASN A 92 3.75 -11.01 6.80
C ASN A 92 2.54 -11.58 7.56
N GLY A 93 1.58 -12.13 6.84
CA GLY A 93 0.33 -12.67 7.40
C GLY A 93 0.50 -13.99 8.17
N GLN A 94 1.70 -14.57 8.24
CA GLN A 94 1.99 -15.67 9.16
C GLN A 94 2.24 -15.18 10.58
N GLN A 95 2.79 -13.99 10.71
CA GLN A 95 3.13 -13.37 12.00
C GLN A 95 2.00 -12.47 12.51
N HIS A 96 1.31 -11.80 11.60
CA HIS A 96 0.32 -10.78 11.93
C HIS A 96 -1.04 -11.10 11.30
N ARG A 97 -2.09 -11.08 12.11
CA ARG A 97 -3.47 -11.33 11.67
C ARG A 97 -4.35 -10.08 11.70
N SER A 98 -3.98 -9.10 12.53
CA SER A 98 -4.69 -7.83 12.70
C SER A 98 -4.01 -6.70 11.93
N LYS A 99 -4.82 -5.80 11.37
CA LYS A 99 -4.35 -4.56 10.74
C LYS A 99 -4.19 -3.44 11.76
N TRP A 100 -4.76 -3.59 12.94
CA TRP A 100 -4.93 -2.49 13.90
C TRP A 100 -3.59 -1.87 14.32
N ASP A 101 -2.65 -2.69 14.76
CA ASP A 101 -1.35 -2.20 15.23
C ASP A 101 -0.60 -1.43 14.15
N PHE A 102 -0.67 -1.93 12.90
CA PHE A 102 -0.04 -1.27 11.76
C PHE A 102 -0.74 0.03 11.37
N LYS A 103 -2.07 0.09 11.45
CA LYS A 103 -2.83 1.33 11.21
C LYS A 103 -2.45 2.41 12.22
N SER A 104 -2.36 2.05 13.50
CA SER A 104 -1.95 2.95 14.58
C SER A 104 -0.50 3.41 14.40
N LEU A 105 0.40 2.50 14.03
CA LEU A 105 1.80 2.82 13.72
C LEU A 105 1.91 3.80 12.56
N VAL A 106 1.22 3.53 11.45
CA VAL A 106 1.22 4.40 10.26
C VAL A 106 0.73 5.80 10.60
N GLN A 107 -0.34 5.91 11.37
CA GLN A 107 -0.90 7.19 11.80
C GLN A 107 0.07 7.96 12.70
N SER A 108 0.69 7.29 13.66
CA SER A 108 1.69 7.89 14.56
C SER A 108 2.91 8.37 13.80
N LEU A 109 3.46 7.55 12.91
CA LEU A 109 4.63 7.92 12.11
C LEU A 109 4.33 9.09 11.16
N TRP A 110 3.19 9.09 10.48
CA TRP A 110 2.81 10.18 9.60
C TRP A 110 2.64 11.49 10.35
N GLY A 111 1.98 11.47 11.52
CA GLY A 111 1.87 12.63 12.40
C GLY A 111 3.22 13.17 12.83
N THR A 112 4.17 12.29 13.18
CA THR A 112 5.53 12.70 13.56
C THR A 112 6.30 13.32 12.39
N ILE A 113 6.29 12.67 11.22
CA ILE A 113 7.01 13.12 10.02
C ILE A 113 6.50 14.47 9.53
N THR A 114 5.20 14.68 9.61
CA THR A 114 4.56 15.93 9.19
C THR A 114 4.45 16.97 10.29
N ASN A 115 5.02 16.75 11.49
CA ASN A 115 4.88 17.62 12.65
C ASN A 115 3.42 17.91 13.03
N GLY A 116 2.54 16.93 12.87
CA GLY A 116 1.11 17.07 13.11
C GLY A 116 0.31 17.73 11.99
N GLU A 117 0.96 18.14 10.89
CA GLU A 117 0.30 18.78 9.76
C GLU A 117 -0.31 17.79 8.75
N GLY A 118 -0.19 16.49 8.99
CA GLY A 118 -0.76 15.45 8.15
C GLY A 118 -1.75 14.55 8.88
N TYR A 119 -2.64 13.94 8.11
CA TYR A 119 -3.55 12.91 8.62
C TYR A 119 -3.58 11.70 7.68
N VAL A 120 -3.99 10.57 8.24
CA VAL A 120 -4.13 9.30 7.49
C VAL A 120 -5.58 8.89 7.48
N TYR A 121 -6.11 8.68 6.29
CA TYR A 121 -7.38 8.00 6.12
C TYR A 121 -7.15 6.50 5.95
N ASN A 122 -7.48 5.73 6.98
CA ASN A 122 -7.41 4.28 6.94
C ASN A 122 -8.61 3.72 6.18
N CYS A 123 -8.37 3.26 4.95
CA CYS A 123 -9.41 2.67 4.13
C CYS A 123 -9.94 1.38 4.76
N GLU A 124 -11.17 1.43 5.27
CA GLU A 124 -11.83 0.27 5.87
C GLU A 124 -12.55 -0.57 4.81
N ASP A 125 -12.66 -1.85 5.08
CA ASP A 125 -13.46 -2.75 4.25
C ASP A 125 -14.95 -2.51 4.52
N LYS A 126 -15.63 -1.84 3.59
CA LYS A 126 -17.08 -1.62 3.63
C LYS A 126 -17.81 -2.79 2.97
N SER A 127 -19.04 -3.07 3.42
CA SER A 127 -19.86 -4.19 2.92
C SER A 127 -20.26 -4.02 1.45
N ASP A 128 -20.34 -2.79 0.97
CA ASP A 128 -20.69 -2.42 -0.41
C ASP A 128 -19.49 -2.44 -1.37
N TYR A 129 -18.27 -2.63 -0.85
CA TYR A 129 -17.09 -2.72 -1.70
C TYR A 129 -17.06 -4.02 -2.48
N ARG A 130 -16.78 -3.91 -3.78
CA ARG A 130 -16.63 -5.06 -4.69
C ARG A 130 -15.55 -6.04 -4.23
N ALA A 131 -14.55 -5.59 -3.50
CA ALA A 131 -13.48 -6.41 -2.95
C ALA A 131 -13.17 -5.99 -1.51
N SER A 132 -13.16 -6.96 -0.61
CA SER A 132 -12.78 -6.80 0.80
C SER A 132 -11.58 -7.68 1.11
N ILE A 133 -10.63 -7.16 1.91
CA ILE A 133 -9.41 -7.86 2.33
C ILE A 133 -9.25 -7.67 3.83
N ARG A 134 -10.11 -8.33 4.60
CA ARG A 134 -10.11 -8.24 6.07
C ARG A 134 -8.98 -9.02 6.72
N PHE A 135 -8.64 -10.16 6.16
CA PHE A 135 -7.74 -11.15 6.75
C PHE A 135 -6.51 -11.40 5.85
N PRO A 136 -5.44 -12.00 6.40
CA PRO A 136 -4.31 -12.42 5.59
C PRO A 136 -4.73 -13.39 4.47
N VAL A 137 -4.31 -13.09 3.27
CA VAL A 137 -4.57 -13.89 2.07
C VAL A 137 -3.46 -14.92 1.90
N HIS A 138 -3.82 -16.18 1.72
CA HIS A 138 -2.88 -17.27 1.44
C HIS A 138 -2.42 -17.25 -0.02
N PHE A 139 -1.22 -17.73 -0.31
CA PHE A 139 -0.64 -17.70 -1.66
C PHE A 139 -1.45 -18.50 -2.69
N ASP A 140 -2.18 -19.54 -2.29
CA ASP A 140 -3.04 -20.37 -3.13
C ASP A 140 -4.51 -19.93 -3.13
N ASP A 141 -4.88 -18.94 -2.33
CA ASP A 141 -6.22 -18.34 -2.34
C ASP A 141 -6.39 -17.45 -3.58
N ILE A 142 -6.88 -18.04 -4.67
CA ILE A 142 -7.09 -17.36 -5.96
C ILE A 142 -8.05 -16.18 -5.80
N ARG A 143 -9.13 -16.34 -5.02
CA ARG A 143 -10.14 -15.29 -4.81
C ARG A 143 -9.57 -14.13 -4.00
N GLY A 144 -8.92 -14.39 -2.89
CA GLY A 144 -8.28 -13.39 -2.06
C GLY A 144 -7.22 -12.60 -2.83
N ARG A 145 -6.37 -13.28 -3.61
CA ARG A 145 -5.36 -12.64 -4.47
C ARG A 145 -5.98 -11.77 -5.56
N ARG A 146 -7.12 -12.19 -6.14
CA ARG A 146 -7.88 -11.37 -7.09
C ARG A 146 -8.44 -10.11 -6.42
N ASN A 147 -8.97 -10.24 -5.22
CA ASN A 147 -9.45 -9.10 -4.44
C ASN A 147 -8.32 -8.12 -4.12
N MET A 148 -7.16 -8.62 -3.69
CA MET A 148 -5.99 -7.76 -3.47
C MET A 148 -5.57 -7.00 -4.74
N ARG A 149 -5.54 -7.65 -5.90
CA ARG A 149 -5.26 -6.99 -7.19
C ARG A 149 -6.31 -5.92 -7.50
N TYR A 150 -7.57 -6.20 -7.24
CA TYR A 150 -8.64 -5.21 -7.45
C TYR A 150 -8.43 -3.95 -6.61
N VAL A 151 -8.07 -4.11 -5.33
CA VAL A 151 -7.77 -2.98 -4.45
C VAL A 151 -6.52 -2.22 -4.91
N VAL A 152 -5.47 -2.93 -5.30
CA VAL A 152 -4.23 -2.32 -5.81
C VAL A 152 -4.44 -1.56 -7.12
N ASN A 153 -5.38 -1.98 -7.96
CA ASN A 153 -5.73 -1.25 -9.19
C ASN A 153 -6.19 0.18 -8.93
N TYR A 154 -6.71 0.47 -7.73
CA TYR A 154 -7.07 1.84 -7.37
C TYR A 154 -5.89 2.80 -7.48
N LEU A 155 -4.68 2.36 -7.14
CA LEU A 155 -3.46 3.15 -7.25
C LEU A 155 -3.08 3.44 -8.71
N ALA A 156 -3.58 2.65 -9.66
CA ALA A 156 -3.30 2.81 -11.09
C ALA A 156 -4.41 3.54 -11.86
N LYS A 157 -5.42 4.13 -11.19
CA LYS A 157 -6.41 4.97 -11.86
C LYS A 157 -5.71 6.14 -12.55
N ALA A 158 -6.16 6.50 -13.75
CA ALA A 158 -5.60 7.62 -14.50
C ALA A 158 -6.09 8.99 -14.00
N GLU A 159 -7.22 9.01 -13.30
CA GLU A 159 -7.81 10.23 -12.76
C GLU A 159 -6.91 10.82 -11.67
N GLN A 160 -6.77 12.15 -11.63
CA GLN A 160 -5.98 12.90 -10.63
C GLN A 160 -4.46 12.63 -10.69
N LYS A 161 -3.96 12.03 -11.76
CA LYS A 161 -2.54 11.83 -12.01
C LYS A 161 -2.10 12.68 -13.18
N THR A 162 -0.86 13.15 -13.10
CA THR A 162 -0.18 13.81 -14.21
C THR A 162 0.19 12.78 -15.31
N ASP A 163 0.62 13.25 -16.47
CA ASP A 163 1.14 12.39 -17.55
C ASP A 163 2.34 11.55 -17.09
N TYR A 164 3.06 12.02 -16.06
CA TYR A 164 4.18 11.34 -15.42
C TYR A 164 3.87 11.08 -13.94
N PRO A 165 3.13 10.02 -13.62
CA PRO A 165 2.72 9.75 -12.25
C PRO A 165 3.92 9.48 -11.34
N ILE A 166 3.95 10.15 -10.19
CA ILE A 166 4.93 9.92 -9.14
C ILE A 166 4.46 8.72 -8.33
N PHE A 167 5.27 7.67 -8.31
CA PHE A 167 4.98 6.46 -7.54
C PHE A 167 6.25 5.75 -7.10
N TYR A 168 6.13 4.92 -6.10
CA TYR A 168 7.22 4.08 -5.62
C TYR A 168 6.72 2.69 -5.21
N LEU A 169 7.52 1.68 -5.48
CA LEU A 169 7.34 0.30 -5.02
C LEU A 169 8.60 -0.14 -4.27
N SER A 170 8.41 -0.77 -3.12
CA SER A 170 9.54 -1.35 -2.38
C SER A 170 10.26 -2.41 -3.20
N ASN A 171 11.55 -2.57 -2.96
CA ASN A 171 12.30 -3.70 -3.51
C ASN A 171 11.68 -5.02 -3.02
N LEU A 172 11.71 -6.01 -3.87
CA LEU A 172 11.37 -7.37 -3.45
C LEU A 172 12.57 -7.96 -2.69
N PRO A 173 12.37 -8.60 -1.53
CA PRO A 173 13.45 -9.22 -0.81
C PRO A 173 14.21 -10.24 -1.68
N ASP A 174 15.54 -10.12 -1.78
CA ASP A 174 16.36 -11.01 -2.59
C ASP A 174 16.43 -12.44 -2.00
N ILE A 175 16.35 -12.54 -0.71
CA ILE A 175 16.49 -13.81 0.00
C ILE A 175 15.09 -14.38 0.25
N ARG A 176 14.86 -15.58 -0.25
CA ARG A 176 13.73 -16.39 0.24
C ARG A 176 13.98 -16.61 1.74
N PRO A 177 13.03 -16.21 2.62
CA PRO A 177 13.18 -16.57 4.03
C PRO A 177 13.46 -18.07 4.10
N LYS A 178 14.48 -18.46 4.88
CA LYS A 178 14.82 -19.88 5.10
C LYS A 178 13.50 -20.61 5.35
N LYS A 179 13.26 -21.69 4.61
CA LYS A 179 12.05 -22.49 4.73
C LYS A 179 11.97 -23.07 6.14
N ALA A 180 11.46 -22.31 7.08
CA ALA A 180 11.01 -22.84 8.36
C ALA A 180 9.62 -23.44 8.11
N GLY A 181 9.53 -24.77 8.08
CA GLY A 181 8.28 -25.48 7.95
C GLY A 181 8.15 -26.38 6.72
N ARG A 182 7.03 -27.11 6.66
CA ARG A 182 6.71 -28.09 5.61
C ARG A 182 6.76 -27.45 4.21
N PRO A 183 7.36 -28.11 3.21
CA PRO A 183 7.38 -27.64 1.84
C PRO A 183 5.96 -27.29 1.31
N ARG A 184 5.86 -26.25 0.50
CA ARG A 184 4.60 -25.88 -0.15
C ARG A 184 4.25 -26.99 -1.14
N MET A 185 3.29 -27.84 -0.81
CA MET A 185 2.74 -28.78 -1.77
C MET A 185 1.71 -28.01 -2.60
N GLY A 186 2.01 -27.81 -3.90
CA GLY A 186 1.00 -27.38 -4.86
C GLY A 186 -0.06 -28.47 -4.94
N LYS A 187 -1.35 -28.10 -4.94
CA LYS A 187 -2.39 -29.04 -5.32
C LYS A 187 -2.10 -29.47 -6.76
N GLN A 188 -1.74 -30.70 -6.95
CA GLN A 188 -1.80 -31.33 -8.29
C GLN A 188 -3.25 -31.20 -8.77
N LYS A 189 -3.40 -30.70 -9.99
CA LYS A 189 -4.70 -30.66 -10.68
C LYS A 189 -5.14 -32.07 -11.02
#